data_ac8461a13d69e639ae8b9bd34fff37f1
#
_entry.id   ac8461a13d69e639ae8b9bd34fff37f1
#
_cell.length_a   1.000
_cell.length_b   1.000
_cell.length_c   1.000
_cell.angle_alpha   90.00
_cell.angle_beta   90.00
_cell.angle_gamma   90.00
#
_symmetry.space_group_name_H-M   'P 1'
#
loop_
_entity.id
_entity.type
_entity.pdbx_description
1 polymer ?
#
loop_
_entity_poly.entity_id
_entity_poly.type
_entity_poly.pdbx_seq_one_letter_code
_entity_poly.pdbx_strand_id
1 'polypeptide(L)'
;MQHIERLMFTENKVLEFFDGADTAISEQTWTAALHSAGAVIEAVDAVMQGKCRNAFCAGRPPGHHAGIFGKTFHGDDKKKACSNGFCFINNVALASSYVMSQYRNIIK
;
A
#
# COMPACT_ATOMS: atom_id res chain seq x y z
N MET A 1 -7.84 -1.38 -8.46
CA MET A 1 -8.55 -0.41 -7.61
C MET A 1 -10.03 -0.74 -7.47
N GLN A 2 -10.83 -0.72 -8.54
CA GLN A 2 -12.29 -0.99 -8.49
C GLN A 2 -12.70 -2.32 -7.83
N HIS A 3 -11.87 -3.36 -7.86
CA HIS A 3 -12.18 -4.67 -7.28
C HIS A 3 -12.08 -4.65 -5.75
N ILE A 4 -11.07 -4.00 -5.19
CA ILE A 4 -10.90 -3.86 -3.73
C ILE A 4 -12.03 -3.00 -3.14
N GLU A 5 -12.33 -1.87 -3.78
CA GLU A 5 -13.42 -1.00 -3.37
C GLU A 5 -14.76 -1.74 -3.37
N ARG A 6 -15.04 -2.56 -4.40
CA ARG A 6 -16.28 -3.34 -4.50
C ARG A 6 -16.42 -4.37 -3.39
N LEU A 7 -15.33 -5.04 -2.98
CA LEU A 7 -15.34 -6.01 -1.89
C LEU A 7 -15.60 -5.36 -0.52
N MET A 8 -15.17 -4.11 -0.35
CA MET A 8 -15.32 -3.38 0.90
C MET A 8 -16.73 -2.81 1.14
N PHE A 9 -17.49 -2.60 0.07
CA PHE A 9 -18.83 -1.99 0.14
C PHE A 9 -19.97 -3.00 0.11
N THR A 10 -19.72 -4.29 0.23
CA THR A 10 -20.80 -5.27 0.42
C THR A 10 -21.37 -5.19 1.84
N GLU A 11 -22.67 -5.08 1.95
CA GLU A 11 -23.43 -4.77 3.18
C GLU A 11 -23.30 -5.80 4.33
N ASN A 12 -22.59 -6.89 4.13
CA ASN A 12 -22.36 -7.90 5.15
C ASN A 12 -21.01 -7.67 5.85
N LYS A 13 -21.07 -7.29 7.11
CA LYS A 13 -19.95 -7.07 8.06
C LYS A 13 -19.09 -8.32 8.36
N VAL A 14 -19.01 -9.24 7.45
CA VAL A 14 -18.16 -10.44 7.58
C VAL A 14 -16.77 -10.09 7.06
N LEU A 15 -15.75 -10.41 7.83
CA LEU A 15 -14.36 -10.36 7.37
C LEU A 15 -14.23 -11.25 6.13
N GLU A 16 -13.96 -10.63 5.00
CA GLU A 16 -13.66 -11.34 3.77
C GLU A 16 -12.13 -11.46 3.60
N PHE A 17 -11.70 -12.52 2.96
CA PHE A 17 -10.31 -12.72 2.63
C PHE A 17 -10.09 -12.39 1.16
N PHE A 18 -9.12 -11.55 0.90
CA PHE A 18 -8.79 -11.16 -0.45
C PHE A 18 -8.18 -12.36 -1.21
N ASP A 19 -8.81 -12.76 -2.32
CA ASP A 19 -8.40 -13.89 -3.18
C ASP A 19 -8.32 -15.26 -2.44
N GLY A 20 -9.05 -15.46 -1.33
CA GLY A 20 -9.02 -16.69 -0.56
C GLY A 20 -7.70 -16.97 0.17
N ALA A 21 -6.84 -15.97 0.27
CA ALA A 21 -5.58 -16.02 1.00
C ALA A 21 -5.73 -15.57 2.46
N ASP A 22 -4.63 -15.30 3.13
CA ASP A 22 -4.59 -14.90 4.54
C ASP A 22 -4.82 -13.39 4.78
N THR A 23 -5.01 -12.60 3.71
CA THR A 23 -5.21 -11.15 3.80
C THR A 23 -6.68 -10.83 4.04
N ALA A 24 -7.03 -10.63 5.30
CA ALA A 24 -8.38 -10.22 5.71
C ALA A 24 -8.66 -8.77 5.31
N ILE A 25 -9.89 -8.51 4.89
CA ILE A 25 -10.40 -7.17 4.60
C ILE A 25 -11.63 -6.84 5.44
N SER A 26 -11.79 -5.56 5.72
CA SER A 26 -12.96 -4.98 6.40
C SER A 26 -13.33 -3.65 5.73
N GLU A 27 -14.44 -3.05 6.14
CA GLU A 27 -14.86 -1.73 5.67
C GLU A 27 -13.77 -0.66 5.78
N GLN A 28 -12.88 -0.78 6.77
CA GLN A 28 -11.84 0.22 7.06
C GLN A 28 -10.51 -0.06 6.36
N THR A 29 -10.34 -1.23 5.75
CA THR A 29 -9.04 -1.67 5.21
C THR A 29 -8.50 -0.72 4.15
N TRP A 30 -9.34 -0.25 3.21
CA TRP A 30 -8.90 0.67 2.16
C TRP A 30 -8.49 2.03 2.73
N THR A 31 -9.29 2.58 3.64
CA THR A 31 -8.98 3.82 4.35
C THR A 31 -7.66 3.71 5.12
N ALA A 32 -7.47 2.61 5.84
CA ALA A 32 -6.21 2.34 6.55
C ALA A 32 -5.02 2.24 5.59
N ALA A 33 -5.17 1.58 4.44
CA ALA A 33 -4.12 1.48 3.44
C ALA A 33 -3.72 2.85 2.87
N LEU A 34 -4.69 3.71 2.58
CA LEU A 34 -4.45 5.08 2.14
C LEU A 34 -3.73 5.92 3.20
N HIS A 35 -4.11 5.81 4.46
CA HIS A 35 -3.43 6.50 5.56
C HIS A 35 -1.99 6.00 5.74
N SER A 36 -1.76 4.69 5.65
CA SER A 36 -0.42 4.12 5.73
C SER A 36 0.48 4.64 4.60
N ALA A 37 -0.03 4.70 3.38
CA ALA A 37 0.66 5.26 2.23
C ALA A 37 0.89 6.77 2.37
N GLY A 38 -0.11 7.52 2.83
CA GLY A 38 -0.05 8.95 3.07
C GLY A 38 1.00 9.33 4.12
N ALA A 39 1.11 8.56 5.19
CA ALA A 39 2.11 8.78 6.24
C ALA A 39 3.55 8.74 5.68
N VAL A 40 3.84 7.88 4.71
CA VAL A 40 5.16 7.82 4.09
C VAL A 40 5.41 9.04 3.19
N ILE A 41 4.40 9.52 2.49
CA ILE A 41 4.48 10.77 1.70
C ILE A 41 4.77 11.97 2.61
N GLU A 42 4.04 12.12 3.69
CA GLU A 42 4.25 13.17 4.71
C GLU A 42 5.68 13.13 5.29
N ALA A 43 6.17 11.92 5.59
CA ALA A 43 7.52 11.73 6.09
C ALA A 43 8.58 12.16 5.05
N VAL A 44 8.37 11.82 3.78
CA VAL A 44 9.23 12.26 2.67
C VAL A 44 9.26 13.79 2.62
N ASP A 45 8.12 14.44 2.63
CA ASP A 45 8.03 15.89 2.58
C ASP A 45 8.74 16.55 3.77
N ALA A 46 8.56 16.00 4.97
CA ALA A 46 9.21 16.52 6.18
C ALA A 46 10.75 16.47 6.08
N VAL A 47 11.29 15.37 5.54
CA VAL A 47 12.74 15.21 5.34
C VAL A 47 13.23 16.11 4.21
N MET A 48 12.58 16.10 3.05
CA MET A 48 13.00 16.85 1.88
C MET A 48 12.91 18.37 2.07
N GLN A 49 11.97 18.83 2.89
CA GLN A 49 11.82 20.23 3.28
C GLN A 49 12.74 20.64 4.46
N GLY A 50 13.57 19.73 4.95
CA GLY A 50 14.51 19.99 6.05
C GLY A 50 13.85 20.15 7.43
N LYS A 51 12.60 19.75 7.60
CA LYS A 51 11.90 19.80 8.91
C LYS A 51 12.46 18.78 9.90
N CYS A 52 12.96 17.65 9.39
CA CYS A 52 13.64 16.62 10.18
C CYS A 52 14.74 15.95 9.32
N ARG A 53 15.68 15.25 9.97
CA ARG A 53 16.78 14.54 9.29
C ARG A 53 16.38 13.15 8.82
N ASN A 54 15.47 12.52 9.53
CA ASN A 54 14.91 11.20 9.22
C ASN A 54 13.51 11.11 9.81
N ALA A 55 12.77 10.09 9.39
CA ALA A 55 11.42 9.82 9.87
C ALA A 55 11.20 8.30 9.98
N PHE A 56 10.34 7.91 10.89
CA PHE A 56 9.90 6.53 11.07
C PHE A 56 8.37 6.45 11.00
N CYS A 57 7.85 5.65 10.05
CA CYS A 57 6.43 5.50 9.83
C CYS A 57 5.96 4.14 10.38
N ALA A 58 5.26 4.13 11.51
CA ALA A 58 4.64 2.94 12.08
C ALA A 58 3.21 2.78 11.51
N GLY A 59 3.11 2.44 10.22
CA GLY A 59 1.85 2.35 9.50
C GLY A 59 1.36 0.92 9.27
N ARG A 60 0.03 0.74 9.26
CA ARG A 60 -0.66 -0.48 8.85
C ARG A 60 -1.77 -0.13 7.86
N PRO A 61 -2.09 -1.02 6.86
CA PRO A 61 -1.40 -2.25 6.51
C PRO A 61 0.00 -2.03 5.91
N PRO A 62 0.85 -3.08 5.88
CA PRO A 62 2.15 -3.02 5.23
C PRO A 62 2.00 -2.96 3.70
N GLY A 63 3.12 -2.80 2.98
CA GLY A 63 3.07 -2.66 1.53
C GLY A 63 4.19 -3.39 0.78
N HIS A 64 5.17 -3.96 1.49
CA HIS A 64 6.40 -4.48 0.90
C HIS A 64 6.22 -5.72 0.01
N HIS A 65 5.11 -6.44 0.14
CA HIS A 65 4.75 -7.54 -0.74
C HIS A 65 3.87 -7.14 -1.94
N ALA A 66 3.37 -5.93 -1.99
CA ALA A 66 2.55 -5.48 -3.11
C ALA A 66 3.44 -5.21 -4.34
N GLY A 67 3.16 -5.91 -5.44
CA GLY A 67 3.82 -5.71 -6.73
C GLY A 67 3.29 -4.50 -7.51
N ILE A 68 3.76 -4.32 -8.74
CA ILE A 68 3.38 -3.20 -9.63
C ILE A 68 1.88 -3.13 -9.94
N PHE A 69 1.17 -4.23 -9.81
CA PHE A 69 -0.29 -4.31 -9.98
C PHE A 69 -1.03 -4.45 -8.64
N GLY A 70 -0.37 -4.17 -7.51
CA GLY A 70 -0.92 -4.39 -6.18
C GLY A 70 -1.07 -5.87 -5.80
N LYS A 71 -0.55 -6.77 -6.61
CA LYS A 71 -0.67 -8.22 -6.44
C LYS A 71 0.70 -8.88 -6.50
N THR A 72 0.88 -9.98 -5.77
CA THR A 72 2.04 -10.86 -5.90
C THR A 72 1.63 -12.14 -6.63
N PHE A 73 2.55 -12.67 -7.41
CA PHE A 73 2.37 -13.94 -8.10
C PHE A 73 3.19 -15.00 -7.34
N HIS A 74 2.56 -16.09 -6.96
CA HIS A 74 3.22 -17.23 -6.34
C HIS A 74 3.30 -18.42 -7.29
N GLY A 75 4.50 -18.97 -7.48
CA GLY A 75 4.75 -20.18 -8.26
C GLY A 75 4.56 -19.98 -9.77
N ASP A 76 4.50 -21.11 -10.48
CA ASP A 76 4.40 -21.15 -11.94
C ASP A 76 3.01 -20.75 -12.49
N ASP A 77 2.02 -20.60 -11.62
CA ASP A 77 0.66 -20.27 -12.01
C ASP A 77 0.46 -18.75 -12.07
N LYS A 78 0.94 -18.13 -13.15
CA LYS A 78 0.78 -16.70 -13.45
C LYS A 78 -0.68 -16.22 -13.51
N LYS A 79 -1.65 -17.12 -13.39
CA LYS A 79 -3.09 -16.81 -13.43
C LYS A 79 -3.68 -16.59 -12.03
N LYS A 80 -3.01 -17.03 -10.98
CA LYS A 80 -3.41 -16.80 -9.59
C LYS A 80 -2.61 -15.66 -8.99
N ALA A 81 -3.09 -14.44 -9.18
CA ALA A 81 -2.59 -13.29 -8.43
C ALA A 81 -3.22 -13.33 -7.04
N CYS A 82 -2.40 -13.57 -6.03
CA CYS A 82 -2.83 -13.55 -4.63
C CYS A 82 -2.30 -12.30 -3.94
N SER A 83 -3.04 -11.79 -2.96
CA SER A 83 -2.46 -10.89 -1.96
C SER A 83 -1.49 -11.70 -1.10
N ASN A 84 -0.47 -11.05 -0.58
CA ASN A 84 0.51 -11.69 0.28
C ASN A 84 0.90 -10.75 1.43
N GLY A 85 1.03 -11.32 2.62
CA GLY A 85 1.54 -10.62 3.78
C GLY A 85 0.74 -9.36 4.14
N PHE A 86 -0.60 -9.38 3.91
CA PHE A 86 -1.52 -8.30 4.29
C PHE A 86 -1.28 -6.97 3.53
N CYS A 87 -0.63 -7.01 2.37
CA CYS A 87 -0.23 -5.83 1.61
C CYS A 87 -1.25 -5.47 0.51
N PHE A 88 -1.64 -4.20 0.45
CA PHE A 88 -2.55 -3.65 -0.56
C PHE A 88 -1.85 -2.62 -1.46
N ILE A 89 -1.08 -1.71 -0.88
CA ILE A 89 -0.35 -0.65 -1.57
C ILE A 89 1.12 -0.80 -1.21
N ASN A 90 2.01 -0.76 -2.19
CA ASN A 90 3.44 -0.70 -1.92
C ASN A 90 3.83 0.72 -1.50
N ASN A 91 3.82 0.97 -0.20
CA ASN A 91 4.05 2.28 0.39
C ASN A 91 5.44 2.84 0.02
N VAL A 92 6.47 1.99 -0.04
CA VAL A 92 7.84 2.39 -0.39
C VAL A 92 7.96 2.74 -1.86
N ALA A 93 7.37 1.94 -2.75
CA ALA A 93 7.35 2.22 -4.19
C ALA A 93 6.58 3.52 -4.49
N LEU A 94 5.47 3.75 -3.79
CA LEU A 94 4.70 4.99 -3.89
C LEU A 94 5.54 6.19 -3.45
N ALA A 95 6.22 6.10 -2.30
CA ALA A 95 7.08 7.16 -1.80
C ALA A 95 8.24 7.45 -2.76
N SER A 96 8.88 6.41 -3.31
CA SER A 96 9.95 6.55 -4.29
C SER A 96 9.47 7.27 -5.55
N SER A 97 8.31 6.88 -6.07
CA SER A 97 7.68 7.54 -7.23
C SER A 97 7.35 9.01 -6.94
N TYR A 98 6.83 9.28 -5.74
CA TYR A 98 6.55 10.63 -5.29
C TYR A 98 7.80 11.50 -5.23
N VAL A 99 8.88 11.02 -4.61
CA VAL A 99 10.17 11.71 -4.55
C VAL A 99 10.67 12.05 -5.95
N MET A 100 10.64 11.07 -6.85
CA MET A 100 11.09 11.26 -8.23
C MET A 100 10.24 12.28 -9.00
N SER A 101 8.97 12.40 -8.68
CA SER A 101 8.08 13.37 -9.33
C SER A 101 8.20 14.78 -8.76
N GLN A 102 8.24 14.90 -7.44
CA GLN A 102 8.19 16.20 -6.76
C GLN A 102 9.56 16.84 -6.53
N TYR A 103 10.59 16.02 -6.31
CA TYR A 103 11.93 16.47 -5.90
C TYR A 103 13.02 16.13 -6.92
N ARG A 104 12.66 15.88 -8.16
CA ARG A 104 13.56 15.46 -9.25
C ARG A 104 14.80 16.33 -9.42
N ASN A 105 14.67 17.62 -9.17
CA ASN A 105 15.78 18.57 -9.34
C ASN A 105 16.74 18.60 -8.15
N ILE A 106 16.39 17.97 -7.04
CA ILE A 106 17.18 17.94 -5.79
C ILE A 106 17.97 16.65 -5.69
N ILE A 107 17.45 15.57 -6.26
CA ILE A 107 18.09 14.25 -6.25
C ILE A 107 19.05 14.19 -7.44
N LYS A 108 20.35 14.14 -7.13
CA LYS A 108 21.43 13.96 -8.12
C LYS A 108 21.99 12.55 -8.03
#